data_c4d634ff13012776cf285ab6211d83a3
#
_entry.id   c4d634ff13012776cf285ab6211d83a3
#
_cell.length_a   1.000
_cell.length_b   1.000
_cell.length_c   1.000
_cell.angle_alpha   90.00
_cell.angle_beta   90.00
_cell.angle_gamma   90.00
#
_symmetry.space_group_name_H-M   'P 1'
#
loop_
_entity.id
_entity.type
_entity.pdbx_description
1 polymer ?
#
loop_
_entity_poly.entity_id
_entity_poly.type
_entity_poly.pdbx_seq_one_letter_code
_entity_poly.pdbx_strand_id
1 'polypeptide(L)'
;MNANPSTAVAAACQGVSVAAVIVTFQPDCDALLAQIEALRPQVAHMVIVDNASTVDLPAWRREAVPQVDAVLRMERNLGIGGAQNRGIDWARAQGASHVLLMDQDSVPAADMVAQLLAALQERPDAGAAGPLHADPRQPIAHSPFVWLDGLRFRRLPCTEGTVHVVDHLIASGCLIPMPVLEQVGAMREDWFIDFVDVEWSLRARAARRLGAQSGDGGDL
;
A
#
# COMPACT_ATOMS: atom_id res chain seq x y z
N MET A 1 12.02 -35.76 -6.97
CA MET A 1 12.75 -34.77 -6.18
C MET A 1 11.84 -33.57 -6.05
N ASN A 2 11.12 -33.46 -4.91
CA ASN A 2 10.18 -32.35 -4.69
C ASN A 2 10.98 -31.17 -4.13
N ALA A 3 11.06 -30.10 -4.91
CA ALA A 3 11.63 -28.85 -4.43
C ALA A 3 10.75 -28.28 -3.31
N ASN A 4 11.39 -27.96 -2.19
CA ASN A 4 10.72 -27.41 -1.02
C ASN A 4 10.19 -26.00 -1.36
N PRO A 5 8.87 -25.71 -1.22
CA PRO A 5 8.29 -24.43 -1.59
C PRO A 5 8.90 -23.23 -0.82
N SER A 6 9.49 -23.47 0.35
CA SER A 6 10.18 -22.45 1.14
C SER A 6 11.45 -21.90 0.47
N THR A 7 12.15 -22.72 -0.35
CA THR A 7 13.38 -22.31 -1.05
C THR A 7 13.09 -21.47 -2.31
N ALA A 8 11.93 -21.68 -2.94
CA ALA A 8 11.54 -20.91 -4.12
C ALA A 8 11.12 -19.47 -3.74
N VAL A 9 10.47 -19.27 -2.59
CA VAL A 9 10.08 -17.94 -2.08
C VAL A 9 11.32 -17.13 -1.67
N ALA A 10 12.34 -17.76 -1.08
CA ALA A 10 13.58 -17.09 -0.69
C ALA A 10 14.45 -16.63 -1.88
N ALA A 11 14.40 -17.32 -3.01
CA ALA A 11 15.16 -16.96 -4.22
C ALA A 11 14.52 -15.79 -5.01
N ALA A 12 13.20 -15.58 -4.89
CA ALA A 12 12.49 -14.50 -5.57
C ALA A 12 12.69 -13.12 -4.89
N CYS A 13 13.22 -13.08 -3.65
CA CYS A 13 13.38 -11.85 -2.87
C CYS A 13 14.76 -11.18 -3.02
N GLN A 14 15.63 -11.64 -3.90
CA GLN A 14 16.91 -10.95 -4.15
C GLN A 14 16.64 -9.65 -4.92
N GLY A 15 16.69 -8.52 -4.21
CA GLY A 15 16.48 -7.17 -4.76
C GLY A 15 15.14 -6.50 -4.43
N VAL A 16 14.21 -7.20 -3.75
CA VAL A 16 12.95 -6.58 -3.30
C VAL A 16 13.13 -5.96 -1.93
N SER A 17 12.92 -4.64 -1.84
CA SER A 17 12.94 -3.86 -0.60
C SER A 17 11.59 -3.14 -0.47
N VAL A 18 10.78 -3.53 0.51
CA VAL A 18 9.47 -2.92 0.77
C VAL A 18 9.61 -1.93 1.92
N ALA A 19 9.15 -0.69 1.72
CA ALA A 19 9.01 0.31 2.76
C ALA A 19 7.54 0.52 3.11
N ALA A 20 7.18 0.31 4.38
CA ALA A 20 5.86 0.66 4.90
C ALA A 20 5.80 2.14 5.27
N VAL A 21 4.76 2.80 4.80
CA VAL A 21 4.42 4.21 5.10
C VAL A 21 3.10 4.20 5.86
N ILE A 22 3.15 4.46 7.15
CA ILE A 22 1.97 4.52 8.03
C ILE A 22 1.65 6.01 8.26
N VAL A 23 0.49 6.46 7.76
CA VAL A 23 0.03 7.83 8.02
C VAL A 23 -0.81 7.86 9.27
N THR A 24 -0.48 8.78 10.18
CA THR A 24 -1.19 8.93 11.46
C THR A 24 -1.70 10.35 11.69
N PHE A 25 -2.88 10.43 12.30
CA PHE A 25 -3.43 11.66 12.85
C PHE A 25 -4.25 11.33 14.10
N GLN A 26 -3.79 11.81 15.28
CA GLN A 26 -4.39 11.49 16.58
C GLN A 26 -4.57 9.98 16.79
N PRO A 27 -3.52 9.14 16.61
CA PRO A 27 -3.65 7.70 16.65
C PRO A 27 -3.96 7.18 18.06
N ASP A 28 -4.65 6.03 18.09
CA ASP A 28 -4.61 5.14 19.24
C ASP A 28 -3.25 4.43 19.26
N CYS A 29 -2.44 4.69 20.27
CA CYS A 29 -1.07 4.17 20.35
C CYS A 29 -1.02 2.65 20.54
N ASP A 30 -2.03 2.03 21.17
CA ASP A 30 -2.08 0.58 21.36
C ASP A 30 -2.43 -0.12 20.05
N ALA A 31 -3.40 0.42 19.30
CA ALA A 31 -3.74 -0.07 17.96
C ALA A 31 -2.55 0.09 16.98
N LEU A 32 -1.89 1.25 17.01
CA LEU A 32 -0.71 1.50 16.19
C LEU A 32 0.46 0.56 16.55
N LEU A 33 0.66 0.25 17.84
CA LEU A 33 1.66 -0.73 18.27
C LEU A 33 1.38 -2.11 17.70
N ALA A 34 0.15 -2.60 17.82
CA ALA A 34 -0.25 -3.90 17.29
C ALA A 34 -0.04 -3.99 15.76
N GLN A 35 -0.35 -2.92 15.04
CA GLN A 35 -0.09 -2.82 13.60
C GLN A 35 1.42 -2.91 13.29
N ILE A 36 2.25 -2.15 14.00
CA ILE A 36 3.70 -2.12 13.81
C ILE A 36 4.32 -3.50 14.07
N GLU A 37 3.91 -4.17 15.15
CA GLU A 37 4.39 -5.51 15.49
C GLU A 37 4.04 -6.54 14.43
N ALA A 38 2.83 -6.49 13.88
CA ALA A 38 2.39 -7.38 12.81
C ALA A 38 3.10 -7.09 11.46
N LEU A 39 3.41 -5.83 11.20
CA LEU A 39 3.96 -5.38 9.92
C LEU A 39 5.50 -5.48 9.87
N ARG A 40 6.19 -5.24 11.00
CA ARG A 40 7.67 -5.17 11.04
C ARG A 40 8.39 -6.37 10.42
N PRO A 41 7.99 -7.62 10.67
CA PRO A 41 8.67 -8.79 10.09
C PRO A 41 8.51 -8.93 8.58
N GLN A 42 7.61 -8.17 7.97
CA GLN A 42 7.24 -8.29 6.56
C GLN A 42 7.91 -7.25 5.66
N VAL A 43 8.54 -6.20 6.23
CA VAL A 43 9.07 -5.07 5.47
C VAL A 43 10.53 -4.77 5.80
N ALA A 44 11.28 -4.23 4.85
CA ALA A 44 12.67 -3.83 5.05
C ALA A 44 12.75 -2.51 5.83
N HIS A 45 11.88 -1.56 5.50
CA HIS A 45 11.83 -0.22 6.09
C HIS A 45 10.43 0.13 6.57
N MET A 46 10.35 0.97 7.61
CA MET A 46 9.08 1.44 8.16
C MET A 46 9.18 2.88 8.64
N VAL A 47 8.27 3.72 8.16
CA VAL A 47 8.16 5.12 8.55
C VAL A 47 6.73 5.44 9.00
N ILE A 48 6.62 6.18 10.09
CA ILE A 48 5.37 6.82 10.50
C ILE A 48 5.41 8.27 10.01
N VAL A 49 4.37 8.70 9.31
CA VAL A 49 4.15 10.10 8.94
C VAL A 49 3.06 10.66 9.84
N ASP A 50 3.47 11.38 10.87
CA ASP A 50 2.57 12.01 11.83
C ASP A 50 2.04 13.34 11.27
N ASN A 51 0.78 13.33 10.89
CA ASN A 51 0.11 14.45 10.24
C ASN A 51 -0.35 15.54 11.24
N ALA A 52 0.56 15.95 12.11
CA ALA A 52 0.38 16.95 13.18
C ALA A 52 -0.52 16.50 14.35
N SER A 53 -0.29 15.32 14.88
CA SER A 53 -0.96 14.87 16.11
C SER A 53 -0.52 15.68 17.34
N THR A 54 -1.36 15.70 18.37
CA THR A 54 -1.02 16.29 19.67
C THR A 54 -0.08 15.39 20.50
N VAL A 55 -0.12 14.07 20.24
CA VAL A 55 0.77 13.08 20.86
C VAL A 55 2.20 13.28 20.36
N ASP A 56 3.18 13.17 21.26
CA ASP A 56 4.61 13.17 20.89
C ASP A 56 5.03 11.78 20.38
N LEU A 57 4.66 11.46 19.15
CA LEU A 57 5.01 10.20 18.49
C LEU A 57 6.53 9.96 18.36
N PRO A 58 7.40 10.95 18.11
CA PRO A 58 8.84 10.77 18.20
C PRO A 58 9.34 10.28 19.55
N ALA A 59 8.78 10.78 20.67
CA ALA A 59 9.11 10.31 22.01
C ALA A 59 8.56 8.90 22.23
N TRP A 60 7.30 8.67 21.94
CA TRP A 60 6.65 7.37 22.02
C TRP A 60 7.39 6.29 21.22
N ARG A 61 7.83 6.60 19.98
CA ARG A 61 8.62 5.67 19.15
C ARG A 61 9.89 5.22 19.86
N ARG A 62 10.66 6.12 20.48
CA ARG A 62 11.92 5.77 21.12
C ARG A 62 11.73 4.77 22.27
N GLU A 63 10.61 4.87 22.97
CA GLU A 63 10.31 4.09 24.15
C GLU A 63 9.59 2.78 23.82
N ALA A 64 8.56 2.84 22.97
CA ALA A 64 7.67 1.72 22.72
C ALA A 64 8.01 0.92 21.46
N VAL A 65 8.49 1.58 20.38
CA VAL A 65 8.65 0.95 19.05
C VAL A 65 9.98 1.33 18.38
N PRO A 66 11.13 1.01 18.98
CA PRO A 66 12.43 1.35 18.42
C PRO A 66 12.69 0.73 17.04
N GLN A 67 11.94 -0.31 16.66
CA GLN A 67 12.01 -0.97 15.37
C GLN A 67 11.41 -0.16 14.20
N VAL A 68 10.70 0.95 14.44
CA VAL A 68 10.31 1.90 13.41
C VAL A 68 11.51 2.75 13.04
N ASP A 69 11.85 2.84 11.75
CA ASP A 69 13.08 3.49 11.30
C ASP A 69 13.01 5.02 11.47
N ALA A 70 11.85 5.64 11.17
CA ALA A 70 11.67 7.08 11.31
C ALA A 70 10.23 7.47 11.68
N VAL A 71 10.09 8.64 12.32
CA VAL A 71 8.82 9.36 12.46
C VAL A 71 9.01 10.74 11.82
N LEU A 72 8.25 11.00 10.76
CA LEU A 72 8.21 12.31 10.08
C LEU A 72 7.03 13.10 10.65
N ARG A 73 7.31 14.09 11.49
CA ARG A 73 6.27 14.93 12.06
C ARG A 73 6.01 16.13 11.17
N MET A 74 4.75 16.30 10.76
CA MET A 74 4.33 17.45 9.98
C MET A 74 4.01 18.63 10.91
N GLU A 75 4.28 19.86 10.45
CA GLU A 75 3.96 21.09 11.20
C GLU A 75 2.46 21.35 11.26
N ARG A 76 1.72 20.86 10.28
CA ARG A 76 0.27 20.94 10.16
C ARG A 76 -0.28 19.71 9.45
N ASN A 77 -1.58 19.44 9.61
CA ASN A 77 -2.25 18.40 8.85
C ASN A 77 -2.27 18.76 7.35
N LEU A 78 -1.58 17.96 6.53
CA LEU A 78 -1.46 18.11 5.07
C LEU A 78 -2.53 17.35 4.30
N GLY A 79 -3.46 16.67 4.98
CA GLY A 79 -4.31 15.67 4.38
C GLY A 79 -3.59 14.35 4.11
N ILE A 80 -4.33 13.32 3.67
CA ILE A 80 -3.78 11.98 3.47
C ILE A 80 -2.77 11.95 2.33
N GLY A 81 -3.07 12.60 1.19
CA GLY A 81 -2.20 12.63 0.03
C GLY A 81 -0.85 13.29 0.31
N GLY A 82 -0.87 14.44 1.00
CA GLY A 82 0.36 15.14 1.38
C GLY A 82 1.23 14.32 2.33
N ALA A 83 0.62 13.66 3.32
CA ALA A 83 1.33 12.80 4.25
C ALA A 83 1.90 11.55 3.55
N GLN A 84 1.14 10.89 2.68
CA GLN A 84 1.61 9.76 1.88
C GLN A 84 2.81 10.14 1.02
N ASN A 85 2.78 11.30 0.35
CA ASN A 85 3.89 11.76 -0.48
C ASN A 85 5.18 11.94 0.34
N ARG A 86 5.11 12.46 1.57
CA ARG A 86 6.29 12.57 2.46
C ARG A 86 6.88 11.21 2.81
N GLY A 87 6.01 10.21 3.06
CA GLY A 87 6.44 8.84 3.30
C GLY A 87 7.03 8.17 2.06
N ILE A 88 6.44 8.38 0.88
CA ILE A 88 6.93 7.89 -0.40
C ILE A 88 8.32 8.46 -0.71
N ASP A 89 8.53 9.76 -0.51
CA ASP A 89 9.83 10.40 -0.73
C ASP A 89 10.88 9.86 0.23
N TRP A 90 10.51 9.62 1.50
CA TRP A 90 11.41 8.98 2.44
C TRP A 90 11.75 7.55 2.01
N ALA A 91 10.75 6.74 1.62
CA ALA A 91 10.95 5.36 1.15
C ALA A 91 11.88 5.31 -0.09
N ARG A 92 11.71 6.25 -1.02
CA ARG A 92 12.59 6.40 -2.19
C ARG A 92 14.03 6.69 -1.77
N ALA A 93 14.23 7.56 -0.78
CA ALA A 93 15.56 7.88 -0.25
C ALA A 93 16.24 6.69 0.46
N GLN A 94 15.45 5.72 0.97
CA GLN A 94 15.97 4.46 1.51
C GLN A 94 16.29 3.42 0.41
N GLY A 95 16.03 3.71 -0.85
CA GLY A 95 16.22 2.76 -1.96
C GLY A 95 15.18 1.66 -2.01
N ALA A 96 13.98 1.88 -1.47
CA ALA A 96 12.89 0.92 -1.52
C ALA A 96 12.44 0.67 -2.96
N SER A 97 12.25 -0.60 -3.32
CA SER A 97 11.69 -1.00 -4.61
C SER A 97 10.15 -0.92 -4.66
N HIS A 98 9.51 -0.99 -3.49
CA HIS A 98 8.06 -0.92 -3.31
C HIS A 98 7.69 -0.08 -2.10
N VAL A 99 6.57 0.60 -2.18
CA VAL A 99 5.95 1.30 -1.05
C VAL A 99 4.65 0.60 -0.69
N LEU A 100 4.48 0.31 0.59
CA LEU A 100 3.24 -0.17 1.17
C LEU A 100 2.59 0.97 1.96
N LEU A 101 1.46 1.47 1.49
CA LEU A 101 0.68 2.49 2.19
C LEU A 101 -0.21 1.82 3.24
N MET A 102 -0.26 2.38 4.44
CA MET A 102 -1.07 1.87 5.56
C MET A 102 -1.78 3.01 6.28
N ASP A 103 -3.02 2.78 6.65
CA ASP A 103 -3.72 3.62 7.63
C ASP A 103 -3.32 3.20 9.05
N GLN A 104 -3.59 4.03 10.05
CA GLN A 104 -3.11 3.87 11.44
C GLN A 104 -3.82 2.78 12.26
N ASP A 105 -4.91 2.19 11.75
CA ASP A 105 -5.84 1.33 12.48
C ASP A 105 -6.08 -0.06 11.83
N SER A 106 -5.27 -0.39 10.83
CA SER A 106 -5.39 -1.65 10.08
C SER A 106 -4.27 -2.62 10.46
N VAL A 107 -4.61 -3.76 11.05
CA VAL A 107 -3.63 -4.80 11.39
C VAL A 107 -3.51 -5.80 10.23
N PRO A 108 -2.32 -5.92 9.58
CA PRO A 108 -2.13 -6.83 8.47
C PRO A 108 -2.04 -8.29 8.91
N ALA A 109 -2.45 -9.21 8.04
CA ALA A 109 -2.15 -10.63 8.18
C ALA A 109 -0.62 -10.87 8.11
N ALA A 110 -0.15 -11.93 8.74
CA ALA A 110 1.28 -12.20 8.90
C ALA A 110 2.05 -12.44 7.57
N ASP A 111 1.34 -12.73 6.49
CA ASP A 111 1.88 -13.00 5.15
C ASP A 111 1.38 -12.00 4.09
N MET A 112 0.72 -10.91 4.50
CA MET A 112 0.09 -9.95 3.58
C MET A 112 1.07 -9.43 2.53
N VAL A 113 2.25 -8.98 2.93
CA VAL A 113 3.24 -8.41 1.99
C VAL A 113 3.73 -9.45 0.99
N ALA A 114 3.94 -10.69 1.44
CA ALA A 114 4.35 -11.79 0.55
C ALA A 114 3.27 -12.11 -0.49
N GLN A 115 2.00 -12.12 -0.09
CA GLN A 115 0.86 -12.33 -0.98
C GLN A 115 0.72 -11.19 -2.01
N LEU A 116 0.89 -9.94 -1.58
CA LEU A 116 0.83 -8.78 -2.47
C LEU A 116 1.97 -8.77 -3.50
N LEU A 117 3.18 -9.13 -3.08
CA LEU A 117 4.32 -9.30 -3.99
C LEU A 117 4.08 -10.42 -5.00
N ALA A 118 3.52 -11.55 -4.56
CA ALA A 118 3.15 -12.65 -5.45
C ALA A 118 2.09 -12.22 -6.48
N ALA A 119 1.08 -11.47 -6.06
CA ALA A 119 0.07 -10.92 -6.96
C ALA A 119 0.66 -9.98 -8.03
N LEU A 120 1.63 -9.12 -7.66
CA LEU A 120 2.34 -8.27 -8.62
C LEU A 120 3.24 -9.07 -9.59
N GLN A 121 3.81 -10.20 -9.14
CA GLN A 121 4.58 -11.10 -10.00
C GLN A 121 3.67 -11.86 -10.98
N GLU A 122 2.49 -12.30 -10.54
CA GLU A 122 1.47 -12.92 -11.38
C GLU A 122 0.90 -11.96 -12.42
N ARG A 123 0.80 -10.68 -12.05
CA ARG A 123 0.24 -9.60 -12.88
C ARG A 123 1.23 -8.45 -13.04
N PRO A 124 2.27 -8.61 -13.89
CA PRO A 124 3.28 -7.56 -14.13
C PRO A 124 2.70 -6.27 -14.73
N ASP A 125 1.51 -6.36 -15.31
CA ASP A 125 0.71 -5.24 -15.81
C ASP A 125 -0.04 -4.48 -14.70
N ALA A 126 -0.13 -5.00 -13.46
CA ALA A 126 -0.79 -4.32 -12.36
C ALA A 126 0.01 -3.11 -11.88
N GLY A 127 -0.66 -1.97 -11.63
CA GLY A 127 -0.05 -0.75 -11.09
C GLY A 127 0.20 -0.83 -9.58
N ALA A 128 -0.60 -1.62 -8.89
CA ALA A 128 -0.53 -1.84 -7.45
C ALA A 128 -1.24 -3.14 -7.09
N ALA A 129 -1.01 -3.64 -5.88
CA ALA A 129 -1.77 -4.73 -5.28
C ALA A 129 -2.29 -4.31 -3.90
N GLY A 130 -3.47 -4.79 -3.53
CA GLY A 130 -4.09 -4.52 -2.22
C GLY A 130 -4.78 -5.75 -1.67
N PRO A 131 -4.88 -5.89 -0.33
CA PRO A 131 -5.49 -7.04 0.31
C PRO A 131 -7.02 -6.97 0.25
N LEU A 132 -7.64 -8.12 0.53
CA LEU A 132 -9.03 -8.15 0.94
C LEU A 132 -9.14 -7.63 2.38
N HIS A 133 -10.00 -6.63 2.58
CA HIS A 133 -10.27 -6.09 3.91
C HIS A 133 -11.38 -6.87 4.59
N ALA A 134 -11.12 -7.32 5.82
CA ALA A 134 -12.11 -7.91 6.70
C ALA A 134 -12.45 -6.92 7.82
N ASP A 135 -13.73 -6.63 8.02
CA ASP A 135 -14.21 -5.92 9.20
C ASP A 135 -14.98 -6.93 10.07
N PRO A 136 -14.43 -7.34 11.24
CA PRO A 136 -15.07 -8.32 12.12
C PRO A 136 -16.44 -7.85 12.67
N ARG A 137 -16.74 -6.55 12.54
CA ARG A 137 -18.02 -5.97 12.96
C ARG A 137 -19.10 -6.07 11.88
N GLN A 138 -18.75 -6.45 10.65
CA GLN A 138 -19.70 -6.59 9.55
C GLN A 138 -20.11 -8.05 9.33
N PRO A 139 -21.38 -8.33 9.00
CA PRO A 139 -21.87 -9.69 8.73
C PRO A 139 -21.30 -10.26 7.41
N ILE A 140 -20.73 -9.42 6.56
CA ILE A 140 -20.08 -9.83 5.33
C ILE A 140 -18.57 -9.89 5.63
N ALA A 141 -18.00 -11.09 5.54
CA ALA A 141 -16.62 -11.37 5.94
C ALA A 141 -15.56 -10.52 5.22
N HIS A 142 -15.85 -10.02 4.01
CA HIS A 142 -14.91 -9.22 3.23
C HIS A 142 -15.65 -8.07 2.53
N SER A 143 -15.03 -6.89 2.56
CA SER A 143 -15.50 -5.78 1.74
C SER A 143 -15.28 -6.11 0.26
N PRO A 144 -16.32 -6.07 -0.57
CA PRO A 144 -16.18 -6.39 -1.99
C PRO A 144 -15.35 -5.32 -2.69
N PHE A 145 -14.47 -5.74 -3.58
CA PHE A 145 -13.85 -4.83 -4.51
C PHE A 145 -14.91 -4.18 -5.42
N VAL A 146 -14.67 -2.94 -5.78
CA VAL A 146 -15.58 -2.19 -6.63
C VAL A 146 -14.97 -2.04 -8.01
N TRP A 147 -15.71 -2.43 -9.03
CA TRP A 147 -15.37 -2.21 -10.42
C TRP A 147 -16.28 -1.13 -11.03
N LEU A 148 -15.72 -0.24 -11.83
CA LEU A 148 -16.44 0.78 -12.58
C LEU A 148 -16.87 0.24 -13.95
N ASP A 149 -18.19 0.06 -14.16
CA ASP A 149 -18.79 -0.24 -15.45
C ASP A 149 -19.52 1.02 -15.93
N GLY A 150 -18.81 1.87 -16.66
CA GLY A 150 -19.26 3.21 -17.01
C GLY A 150 -19.46 4.09 -15.75
N LEU A 151 -20.69 4.48 -15.47
CA LEU A 151 -21.09 5.25 -14.27
C LEU A 151 -21.63 4.36 -13.13
N ARG A 152 -21.55 3.04 -13.25
CA ARG A 152 -22.10 2.11 -12.25
C ARG A 152 -20.99 1.41 -11.50
N PHE A 153 -21.12 1.38 -10.18
CA PHE A 153 -20.29 0.57 -9.34
C PHE A 153 -20.80 -0.87 -9.32
N ARG A 154 -19.96 -1.82 -9.70
CA ARG A 154 -20.22 -3.26 -9.53
C ARG A 154 -19.36 -3.81 -8.40
N ARG A 155 -19.97 -4.57 -7.51
CA ARG A 155 -19.26 -5.30 -6.45
C ARG A 155 -18.81 -6.64 -7.02
N LEU A 156 -17.52 -6.94 -6.91
CA LEU A 156 -16.97 -8.25 -7.26
C LEU A 156 -17.05 -9.17 -6.05
N PRO A 157 -17.64 -10.36 -6.17
CA PRO A 157 -17.51 -11.37 -5.13
C PRO A 157 -16.02 -11.76 -5.02
N CYS A 158 -15.48 -11.62 -3.82
CA CYS A 158 -14.09 -11.96 -3.56
C CYS A 158 -14.00 -13.40 -3.07
N THR A 159 -13.09 -14.17 -3.63
CA THR A 159 -12.78 -15.53 -3.19
C THR A 159 -11.37 -15.53 -2.63
N GLU A 160 -11.20 -16.03 -1.41
CA GLU A 160 -9.87 -16.17 -0.81
C GLU A 160 -8.92 -16.95 -1.73
N GLY A 161 -7.66 -16.52 -1.78
CA GLY A 161 -6.63 -17.17 -2.60
C GLY A 161 -6.71 -16.88 -4.09
N THR A 162 -7.56 -15.93 -4.53
CA THR A 162 -7.63 -15.53 -5.95
C THR A 162 -7.24 -14.07 -6.13
N VAL A 163 -6.51 -13.78 -7.22
CA VAL A 163 -6.16 -12.42 -7.63
C VAL A 163 -7.26 -11.87 -8.54
N HIS A 164 -7.83 -10.74 -8.16
CA HIS A 164 -8.86 -10.06 -8.93
C HIS A 164 -8.33 -8.74 -9.51
N VAL A 165 -8.62 -8.48 -10.78
CA VAL A 165 -8.32 -7.17 -11.39
C VAL A 165 -9.43 -6.19 -11.00
N VAL A 166 -9.05 -5.06 -10.45
CA VAL A 166 -9.95 -4.02 -9.96
C VAL A 166 -9.57 -2.66 -10.53
N ASP A 167 -10.49 -1.70 -10.49
CA ASP A 167 -10.27 -0.36 -11.03
C ASP A 167 -9.60 0.58 -10.05
N HIS A 168 -9.77 0.33 -8.75
CA HIS A 168 -9.12 1.09 -7.68
C HIS A 168 -8.89 0.23 -6.45
N LEU A 169 -7.92 0.62 -5.66
CA LEU A 169 -7.60 0.07 -4.35
C LEU A 169 -7.69 1.19 -3.32
N ILE A 170 -8.09 0.87 -2.10
CA ILE A 170 -7.96 1.80 -0.98
C ILE A 170 -6.51 1.88 -0.55
N ALA A 171 -6.14 2.99 0.09
CA ALA A 171 -4.75 3.23 0.49
C ALA A 171 -4.22 2.21 1.48
N SER A 172 -5.04 1.77 2.45
CA SER A 172 -4.61 0.82 3.47
C SER A 172 -4.27 -0.55 2.88
N GLY A 173 -3.01 -0.97 3.02
CA GLY A 173 -2.48 -2.21 2.44
C GLY A 173 -2.13 -2.10 0.95
N CYS A 174 -2.15 -0.92 0.34
CA CYS A 174 -1.81 -0.75 -1.07
C CYS A 174 -0.29 -0.83 -1.28
N LEU A 175 0.17 -1.88 -1.94
CA LEU A 175 1.56 -2.10 -2.33
C LEU A 175 1.78 -1.60 -3.75
N ILE A 176 2.68 -0.63 -3.90
CA ILE A 176 2.95 0.06 -5.17
C ILE A 176 4.43 -0.09 -5.53
N PRO A 177 4.77 -0.63 -6.72
CA PRO A 177 6.15 -0.61 -7.20
C PRO A 177 6.66 0.82 -7.40
N MET A 178 7.89 1.13 -6.97
CA MET A 178 8.47 2.47 -7.09
C MET A 178 8.48 2.99 -8.55
N PRO A 179 8.80 2.17 -9.58
CA PRO A 179 8.72 2.64 -10.97
C PRO A 179 7.31 3.06 -11.41
N VAL A 180 6.27 2.49 -10.81
CA VAL A 180 4.88 2.91 -11.09
C VAL A 180 4.59 4.28 -10.48
N LEU A 181 5.07 4.54 -9.25
CA LEU A 181 4.98 5.88 -8.63
C LEU A 181 5.72 6.93 -9.45
N GLU A 182 6.88 6.58 -10.04
CA GLU A 182 7.63 7.47 -10.92
C GLU A 182 6.88 7.76 -12.22
N GLN A 183 6.24 6.77 -12.81
CA GLN A 183 5.48 6.90 -14.05
C GLN A 183 4.16 7.67 -13.86
N VAL A 184 3.41 7.35 -12.81
CA VAL A 184 2.05 7.88 -12.55
C VAL A 184 2.12 9.24 -11.84
N GLY A 185 3.16 9.44 -11.02
CA GLY A 185 3.34 10.61 -10.17
C GLY A 185 2.73 10.45 -8.79
N ALA A 186 2.90 11.49 -8.00
CA ALA A 186 2.52 11.55 -6.58
C ALA A 186 1.00 11.55 -6.37
N MET A 187 0.58 11.36 -5.13
CA MET A 187 -0.81 11.53 -4.69
C MET A 187 -1.23 12.99 -4.78
N ARG A 188 -2.52 13.25 -5.06
CA ARG A 188 -3.09 14.60 -5.13
C ARG A 188 -3.16 15.21 -3.72
N GLU A 189 -2.33 16.21 -3.43
CA GLU A 189 -2.30 16.89 -2.12
C GLU A 189 -3.45 17.88 -1.92
N ASP A 190 -4.03 18.38 -3.02
CA ASP A 190 -5.19 19.27 -3.01
C ASP A 190 -6.51 18.55 -2.67
N TRP A 191 -6.53 17.23 -2.74
CA TRP A 191 -7.62 16.39 -2.26
C TRP A 191 -7.30 15.93 -0.83
N PHE A 192 -7.82 16.65 0.13
CA PHE A 192 -7.38 16.57 1.52
C PHE A 192 -7.52 15.17 2.13
N ILE A 193 -8.65 14.48 1.91
CA ILE A 193 -8.91 13.15 2.49
C ILE A 193 -9.65 12.21 1.52
N ASP A 194 -10.72 12.67 0.86
CA ASP A 194 -11.56 11.80 0.06
C ASP A 194 -11.03 11.58 -1.35
N PHE A 195 -11.17 10.35 -1.85
CA PHE A 195 -10.87 9.94 -3.24
C PHE A 195 -9.40 10.05 -3.69
N VAL A 196 -8.45 10.30 -2.81
CA VAL A 196 -7.02 10.40 -3.16
C VAL A 196 -6.52 9.08 -3.77
N ASP A 197 -6.88 7.95 -3.16
CA ASP A 197 -6.58 6.60 -3.61
C ASP A 197 -7.30 6.21 -4.90
N VAL A 198 -8.56 6.58 -5.03
CA VAL A 198 -9.36 6.35 -6.25
C VAL A 198 -8.78 7.12 -7.43
N GLU A 199 -8.48 8.41 -7.26
CA GLU A 199 -7.90 9.27 -8.29
C GLU A 199 -6.55 8.72 -8.75
N TRP A 200 -5.67 8.37 -7.79
CA TRP A 200 -4.37 7.81 -8.12
C TRP A 200 -4.49 6.48 -8.87
N SER A 201 -5.37 5.59 -8.42
CA SER A 201 -5.63 4.29 -9.08
C SER A 201 -6.12 4.47 -10.52
N LEU A 202 -7.01 5.44 -10.77
CA LEU A 202 -7.51 5.73 -12.12
C LEU A 202 -6.41 6.32 -13.02
N ARG A 203 -5.53 7.18 -12.50
CA ARG A 203 -4.33 7.64 -13.24
C ARG A 203 -3.39 6.50 -13.56
N ALA A 204 -3.11 5.62 -12.60
CA ALA A 204 -2.27 4.44 -12.79
C ALA A 204 -2.82 3.52 -13.88
N ARG A 205 -4.14 3.28 -13.88
CA ARG A 205 -4.83 2.51 -14.91
C ARG A 205 -4.72 3.17 -16.29
N ALA A 206 -4.90 4.48 -16.38
CA ALA A 206 -4.80 5.22 -17.65
C ALA A 206 -3.37 5.21 -18.21
N ALA A 207 -2.36 5.42 -17.37
CA ALA A 207 -0.96 5.41 -17.75
C ALA A 207 -0.52 4.04 -18.31
N ARG A 208 -1.01 2.95 -17.73
CA ARG A 208 -0.67 1.59 -18.19
C ARG A 208 -1.39 1.20 -19.48
N ARG A 209 -2.62 1.63 -19.71
CA ARG A 209 -3.32 1.44 -20.98
C ARG A 209 -2.62 2.17 -22.13
N LEU A 210 -2.09 3.36 -21.90
CA LEU A 210 -1.31 4.11 -22.89
C LEU A 210 0.05 3.44 -23.17
N GLY A 211 0.71 2.88 -22.16
CA GLY A 211 1.95 2.13 -22.31
C GLY A 211 1.79 0.83 -23.10
N ALA A 212 0.68 0.12 -22.93
CA ALA A 212 0.36 -1.08 -23.69
C ALA A 212 0.05 -0.78 -25.18
N GLN A 213 -0.51 0.38 -25.49
CA GLN A 213 -0.78 0.81 -26.89
C GLN A 213 0.48 1.28 -27.62
N SER A 214 1.51 1.76 -26.94
CA SER A 214 2.77 2.18 -27.55
C SER A 214 3.73 1.03 -27.83
N GLY A 215 3.46 -0.18 -27.32
CA GLY A 215 4.27 -1.39 -27.54
C GLY A 215 3.77 -2.33 -28.63
N ASP A 216 2.55 -2.13 -29.13
CA ASP A 216 1.94 -2.99 -30.16
C ASP A 216 1.70 -2.18 -31.45
N GLY A 217 2.78 -1.82 -32.10
CA GLY A 217 2.80 -1.36 -33.51
C GLY A 217 2.83 -2.58 -34.44
N GLY A 218 1.80 -3.42 -34.37
CA GLY A 218 1.62 -4.59 -35.22
C GLY A 218 0.18 -4.64 -35.75
N ASP A 219 0.05 -4.16 -36.97
CA ASP A 219 -0.97 -4.39 -38.01
C ASP A 219 -2.32 -5.05 -37.63
N LEU A 220 -3.38 -4.30 -37.92
CA LEU A 220 -4.55 -4.83 -38.58
C LEU A 220 -4.64 -4.24 -39.98
#